data_21571aa11b493a2aaff09ffe0c509700
#
_entry.id   21571aa11b493a2aaff09ffe0c509700
#
_cell.length_a   1.000
_cell.length_b   1.000
_cell.length_c   1.000
_cell.angle_alpha   90.00
_cell.angle_beta   90.00
_cell.angle_gamma   90.00
#
_symmetry.space_group_name_H-M   'P 1'
#
loop_
_entity.id
_entity.type
_entity.pdbx_description
1 polymer ?
#
loop_
_entity_poly.entity_id
_entity_poly.type
_entity_poly.pdbx_seq_one_letter_code
_entity_poly.pdbx_strand_id
1 'polypeptide(L)'
;NDNSLVLVLRSVLNAIYLIANNKKNSLNYFLTSIARSFLFRLDDDVIYDIIVNKKEFSFYEKLKELSYLANDYNVNDLLEKIIDEFNIFEKLNTTKNIEEKIIVLDKIIDITKEFSALNLTITDLIKCLDLIVDKKIEIKVNIDEDINNSLTITNIHKSKGLEYNICYFPSLTSGANNNKSKEFSFSEKYGIICPYIKDKIYLNSL
;
A
#
# COMPACT_ATOMS: atom_id res chain seq x y z
N ASN A 1 -5.04 2.51 -4.56
CA ASN A 1 -3.95 1.58 -4.22
C ASN A 1 -4.51 0.17 -4.15
N ASP A 2 -4.04 -0.68 -5.05
CA ASP A 2 -4.42 -2.09 -5.12
C ASP A 2 -3.48 -2.89 -4.20
N ASN A 3 -3.88 -3.08 -2.94
CA ASN A 3 -3.14 -3.87 -1.96
C ASN A 3 -3.36 -5.40 -2.12
N SER A 4 -3.92 -5.85 -3.26
CA SER A 4 -4.27 -7.25 -3.46
C SER A 4 -3.06 -8.19 -3.35
N LEU A 5 -1.89 -7.78 -3.84
CA LEU A 5 -0.66 -8.56 -3.72
C LEU A 5 -0.23 -8.72 -2.25
N VAL A 6 -0.23 -7.64 -1.47
CA VAL A 6 0.13 -7.65 -0.04
C VAL A 6 -0.81 -8.56 0.74
N LEU A 7 -2.12 -8.47 0.47
CA LEU A 7 -3.14 -9.33 1.09
C LEU A 7 -2.93 -10.81 0.78
N VAL A 8 -2.54 -11.13 -0.44
CA VAL A 8 -2.27 -12.52 -0.86
C VAL A 8 -1.02 -13.05 -0.18
N LEU A 9 0.09 -12.33 -0.21
CA LEU A 9 1.34 -12.72 0.46
C LEU A 9 1.12 -12.89 1.96
N ARG A 10 0.42 -11.96 2.60
CA ARG A 10 0.00 -12.06 4.00
C ARG A 10 -0.79 -13.34 4.28
N SER A 11 -1.73 -13.68 3.41
CA SER A 11 -2.56 -14.88 3.57
C SER A 11 -1.76 -16.15 3.41
N VAL A 12 -0.85 -16.22 2.45
CA VAL A 12 0.05 -17.36 2.23
C VAL A 12 0.98 -17.55 3.44
N LEU A 13 1.63 -16.50 3.92
CA LEU A 13 2.53 -16.56 5.07
C LEU A 13 1.80 -16.97 6.35
N ASN A 14 0.60 -16.44 6.60
CA ASN A 14 -0.23 -16.86 7.74
C ASN A 14 -0.63 -18.33 7.64
N ALA A 15 -1.04 -18.81 6.45
CA ALA A 15 -1.38 -20.21 6.25
C ALA A 15 -0.19 -21.12 6.53
N ILE A 16 0.99 -20.80 6.00
CA ILE A 16 2.26 -21.51 6.26
C ILE A 16 2.56 -21.55 7.77
N TYR A 17 2.50 -20.41 8.45
CA TYR A 17 2.74 -20.30 9.88
C TYR A 17 1.76 -21.14 10.71
N LEU A 18 0.47 -21.10 10.36
CA LEU A 18 -0.56 -21.87 11.08
C LEU A 18 -0.37 -23.39 10.87
N ILE A 19 -0.03 -23.83 9.65
CA ILE A 19 0.24 -25.23 9.36
C ILE A 19 1.49 -25.70 10.11
N ALA A 20 2.59 -24.95 10.05
CA ALA A 20 3.85 -25.27 10.74
C ALA A 20 3.66 -25.43 12.25
N ASN A 21 2.74 -24.66 12.85
CA ASN A 21 2.46 -24.70 14.29
C ASN A 21 1.25 -25.56 14.67
N ASN A 22 0.68 -26.35 13.74
CA ASN A 22 -0.51 -27.18 13.94
C ASN A 22 -1.73 -26.39 14.48
N LYS A 23 -1.85 -25.11 14.13
CA LYS A 23 -2.94 -24.24 14.53
C LYS A 23 -4.04 -24.25 13.48
N LYS A 24 -5.19 -24.85 13.79
CA LYS A 24 -6.33 -24.91 12.85
C LYS A 24 -7.23 -23.68 12.90
N ASN A 25 -7.18 -22.91 13.96
CA ASN A 25 -7.99 -21.69 14.12
C ASN A 25 -7.59 -20.68 13.05
N SER A 26 -8.58 -20.12 12.37
CA SER A 26 -8.41 -19.14 11.28
C SER A 26 -7.72 -19.66 10.00
N LEU A 27 -7.26 -20.93 9.93
CA LEU A 27 -6.63 -21.46 8.73
C LEU A 27 -7.56 -21.37 7.51
N ASN A 28 -8.81 -21.79 7.65
CA ASN A 28 -9.81 -21.72 6.58
C ASN A 28 -10.04 -20.31 6.04
N TYR A 29 -9.91 -19.29 6.89
CA TYR A 29 -9.99 -17.89 6.47
C TYR A 29 -8.87 -17.55 5.47
N PHE A 30 -7.64 -17.90 5.78
CA PHE A 30 -6.51 -17.64 4.89
C PHE A 30 -6.55 -18.53 3.63
N LEU A 31 -6.95 -19.80 3.74
CA LEU A 31 -7.13 -20.66 2.57
C LEU A 31 -8.20 -20.12 1.63
N THR A 32 -9.32 -19.62 2.15
CA THR A 32 -10.36 -18.97 1.35
C THR A 32 -9.85 -17.70 0.68
N SER A 33 -9.08 -16.88 1.40
CA SER A 33 -8.47 -15.68 0.85
C SER A 33 -7.51 -15.99 -0.31
N ILE A 34 -6.68 -17.03 -0.18
CA ILE A 34 -5.78 -17.51 -1.23
C ILE A 34 -6.58 -18.04 -2.43
N ALA A 35 -7.62 -18.84 -2.19
CA ALA A 35 -8.46 -19.43 -3.22
C ALA A 35 -9.15 -18.37 -4.09
N ARG A 36 -9.69 -17.32 -3.48
CA ARG A 36 -10.33 -16.18 -4.18
C ARG A 36 -9.35 -15.26 -4.91
N SER A 37 -8.09 -15.26 -4.50
CA SER A 37 -7.10 -14.33 -5.00
C SER A 37 -6.77 -14.53 -6.47
N PHE A 38 -5.96 -13.62 -7.03
CA PHE A 38 -5.45 -13.74 -8.40
C PHE A 38 -4.63 -15.02 -8.63
N LEU A 39 -4.20 -15.71 -7.56
CA LEU A 39 -3.45 -16.96 -7.67
C LEU A 39 -4.31 -18.12 -8.18
N PHE A 40 -5.58 -18.20 -7.78
CA PHE A 40 -6.44 -19.35 -8.12
C PHE A 40 -7.80 -18.95 -8.70
N ARG A 41 -8.36 -17.81 -8.32
CA ARG A 41 -9.64 -17.27 -8.82
C ARG A 41 -10.78 -18.28 -8.76
N LEU A 42 -10.84 -19.06 -7.67
CA LEU A 42 -11.93 -20.02 -7.48
C LEU A 42 -13.23 -19.28 -7.16
N ASP A 43 -14.31 -19.76 -7.77
CA ASP A 43 -15.65 -19.25 -7.49
C ASP A 43 -16.13 -19.64 -6.09
N ASP A 44 -16.99 -18.84 -5.51
CA ASP A 44 -17.48 -19.03 -4.14
C ASP A 44 -18.22 -20.35 -3.96
N ASP A 45 -18.93 -20.84 -4.96
CA ASP A 45 -19.61 -22.13 -4.93
C ASP A 45 -18.61 -23.29 -4.83
N VAL A 46 -17.49 -23.21 -5.55
CA VAL A 46 -16.41 -24.21 -5.48
C VAL A 46 -15.74 -24.18 -4.10
N ILE A 47 -15.46 -23.00 -3.58
CA ILE A 47 -14.86 -22.83 -2.26
C ILE A 47 -15.79 -23.37 -1.17
N TYR A 48 -17.09 -23.07 -1.27
CA TYR A 48 -18.11 -23.56 -0.36
C TYR A 48 -18.16 -25.10 -0.37
N ASP A 49 -18.19 -25.72 -1.55
CA ASP A 49 -18.20 -27.21 -1.70
C ASP A 49 -16.96 -27.85 -1.05
N ILE A 50 -15.77 -27.26 -1.26
CA ILE A 50 -14.52 -27.73 -0.65
C ILE A 50 -14.61 -27.69 0.87
N ILE A 51 -15.07 -26.57 1.44
CA ILE A 51 -15.14 -26.37 2.91
C ILE A 51 -16.19 -27.28 3.55
N VAL A 52 -17.39 -27.33 2.97
CA VAL A 52 -18.52 -28.13 3.53
C VAL A 52 -18.21 -29.62 3.48
N ASN A 53 -17.65 -30.09 2.36
CA ASN A 53 -17.28 -31.50 2.20
C ASN A 53 -15.91 -31.83 2.83
N LYS A 54 -15.27 -30.90 3.54
CA LYS A 54 -13.96 -31.06 4.17
C LYS A 54 -12.89 -31.59 3.21
N LYS A 55 -12.97 -31.19 1.94
CA LYS A 55 -11.93 -31.47 0.96
C LYS A 55 -10.76 -30.51 1.15
N GLU A 56 -9.61 -30.90 0.67
CA GLU A 56 -8.43 -30.05 0.64
C GLU A 56 -8.40 -29.20 -0.63
N PHE A 57 -7.91 -27.97 -0.51
CA PHE A 57 -7.64 -27.11 -1.68
C PHE A 57 -6.46 -27.69 -2.47
N SER A 58 -6.49 -27.58 -3.79
CA SER A 58 -5.45 -28.07 -4.69
C SER A 58 -4.03 -27.55 -4.37
N PHE A 59 -3.94 -26.40 -3.71
CA PHE A 59 -2.70 -25.78 -3.31
C PHE A 59 -2.28 -26.10 -1.86
N TYR A 60 -3.06 -26.90 -1.13
CA TYR A 60 -2.80 -27.16 0.29
C TYR A 60 -1.50 -27.92 0.51
N GLU A 61 -1.20 -28.92 -0.33
CA GLU A 61 0.08 -29.66 -0.23
C GLU A 61 1.30 -28.74 -0.43
N LYS A 62 1.23 -27.78 -1.35
CA LYS A 62 2.30 -26.78 -1.51
C LYS A 62 2.51 -25.95 -0.24
N LEU A 63 1.43 -25.49 0.40
CA LEU A 63 1.54 -24.77 1.68
C LEU A 63 2.13 -25.64 2.78
N LYS A 64 1.81 -26.93 2.79
CA LYS A 64 2.34 -27.88 3.76
C LYS A 64 3.85 -28.13 3.54
N GLU A 65 4.28 -28.31 2.31
CA GLU A 65 5.72 -28.41 1.99
C GLU A 65 6.48 -27.15 2.42
N LEU A 66 5.96 -25.97 2.10
CA LEU A 66 6.54 -24.70 2.54
C LEU A 66 6.55 -24.55 4.07
N SER A 67 5.57 -25.12 4.77
CA SER A 67 5.52 -25.08 6.23
C SER A 67 6.61 -25.91 6.91
N TYR A 68 7.06 -26.99 6.29
CA TYR A 68 8.23 -27.74 6.78
C TYR A 68 9.52 -26.94 6.62
N LEU A 69 9.62 -26.15 5.55
CA LEU A 69 10.80 -25.33 5.28
C LEU A 69 10.84 -24.04 6.12
N ALA A 70 9.69 -23.60 6.63
CA ALA A 70 9.56 -22.31 7.32
C ALA A 70 10.41 -22.19 8.61
N ASN A 71 10.83 -23.31 9.20
CA ASN A 71 11.71 -23.32 10.38
C ASN A 71 13.20 -23.35 10.03
N ASP A 72 13.54 -23.81 8.82
CA ASP A 72 14.94 -24.03 8.39
C ASP A 72 15.45 -22.90 7.51
N TYR A 73 14.53 -22.18 6.84
CA TYR A 73 14.84 -21.10 5.91
C TYR A 73 14.77 -19.74 6.60
N ASN A 74 15.66 -18.83 6.20
CA ASN A 74 15.47 -17.43 6.54
C ASN A 74 14.27 -16.84 5.79
N VAL A 75 13.79 -15.68 6.22
CA VAL A 75 12.56 -15.07 5.70
C VAL A 75 12.64 -14.75 4.21
N ASN A 76 13.81 -14.35 3.71
CA ASN A 76 13.99 -14.04 2.29
C ASN A 76 13.92 -15.31 1.43
N ASP A 77 14.64 -16.37 1.81
CA ASP A 77 14.64 -17.62 1.06
C ASP A 77 13.24 -18.26 1.04
N LEU A 78 12.51 -18.15 2.16
CA LEU A 78 11.12 -18.61 2.23
C LEU A 78 10.22 -17.81 1.29
N LEU A 79 10.37 -16.49 1.23
CA LEU A 79 9.58 -15.65 0.31
C LEU A 79 9.89 -15.97 -1.15
N GLU A 80 11.17 -16.15 -1.52
CA GLU A 80 11.57 -16.54 -2.87
C GLU A 80 10.94 -17.89 -3.25
N LYS A 81 10.97 -18.88 -2.33
CA LYS A 81 10.28 -20.16 -2.52
C LYS A 81 8.77 -20.01 -2.73
N ILE A 82 8.11 -19.14 -1.97
CA ILE A 82 6.68 -18.85 -2.14
C ILE A 82 6.42 -18.27 -3.53
N ILE A 83 7.24 -17.32 -3.97
CA ILE A 83 7.12 -16.67 -5.28
C ILE A 83 7.22 -17.72 -6.40
N ASP A 84 8.18 -18.62 -6.31
CA ASP A 84 8.42 -19.68 -7.30
C ASP A 84 7.28 -20.71 -7.30
N GLU A 85 6.95 -21.28 -6.12
CA GLU A 85 5.94 -22.35 -6.01
C GLU A 85 4.54 -21.92 -6.46
N PHE A 86 4.18 -20.67 -6.26
CA PHE A 86 2.91 -20.11 -6.69
C PHE A 86 2.98 -19.41 -8.05
N ASN A 87 4.12 -19.35 -8.71
CA ASN A 87 4.36 -18.67 -9.99
C ASN A 87 3.82 -17.22 -9.95
N ILE A 88 4.15 -16.48 -8.87
CA ILE A 88 3.54 -15.17 -8.59
C ILE A 88 3.76 -14.19 -9.73
N PHE A 89 4.97 -14.10 -10.31
CA PHE A 89 5.27 -13.21 -11.43
C PHE A 89 4.40 -13.50 -12.66
N GLU A 90 4.24 -14.77 -13.02
CA GLU A 90 3.40 -15.17 -14.16
C GLU A 90 1.93 -14.82 -13.92
N LYS A 91 1.43 -15.10 -12.73
CA LYS A 91 0.03 -14.82 -12.38
C LYS A 91 -0.26 -13.33 -12.23
N LEU A 92 0.71 -12.50 -11.84
CA LEU A 92 0.56 -11.05 -11.84
C LEU A 92 0.30 -10.51 -13.25
N ASN A 93 0.86 -11.11 -14.30
CA ASN A 93 0.62 -10.71 -15.70
C ASN A 93 -0.86 -10.76 -16.11
N THR A 94 -1.67 -11.50 -15.37
CA THR A 94 -3.12 -11.61 -15.61
C THR A 94 -3.94 -10.59 -14.81
N THR A 95 -3.30 -9.72 -14.05
CA THR A 95 -3.95 -8.70 -13.20
C THR A 95 -3.88 -7.32 -13.82
N LYS A 96 -4.67 -6.38 -13.29
CA LYS A 96 -4.54 -4.96 -13.61
C LYS A 96 -3.37 -4.34 -12.84
N ASN A 97 -2.80 -3.25 -13.36
CA ASN A 97 -1.71 -2.49 -12.72
C ASN A 97 -0.48 -3.37 -12.39
N ILE A 98 -0.05 -4.14 -13.39
CA ILE A 98 1.07 -5.09 -13.26
C ILE A 98 2.34 -4.39 -12.76
N GLU A 99 2.71 -3.27 -13.37
CA GLU A 99 3.95 -2.52 -13.06
C GLU A 99 3.97 -2.10 -11.59
N GLU A 100 2.86 -1.52 -11.09
CA GLU A 100 2.73 -1.14 -9.69
C GLU A 100 2.91 -2.34 -8.75
N LYS A 101 2.31 -3.50 -9.09
CA LYS A 101 2.42 -4.73 -8.29
C LYS A 101 3.82 -5.31 -8.29
N ILE A 102 4.51 -5.29 -9.43
CA ILE A 102 5.91 -5.74 -9.52
C ILE A 102 6.80 -4.87 -8.62
N ILE A 103 6.66 -3.55 -8.68
CA ILE A 103 7.43 -2.64 -7.83
C ILE A 103 7.12 -2.87 -6.34
N VAL A 104 5.85 -3.13 -6.00
CA VAL A 104 5.48 -3.50 -4.62
C VAL A 104 6.12 -4.81 -4.21
N LEU A 105 6.15 -5.82 -5.08
CA LEU A 105 6.79 -7.10 -4.82
C LEU A 105 8.29 -6.95 -4.59
N ASP A 106 8.98 -6.20 -5.45
CA ASP A 106 10.41 -5.93 -5.33
C ASP A 106 10.73 -5.25 -3.98
N LYS A 107 9.92 -4.29 -3.56
CA LYS A 107 10.07 -3.65 -2.25
C LYS A 107 9.85 -4.61 -1.08
N ILE A 108 8.90 -5.53 -1.19
CA ILE A 108 8.70 -6.56 -0.17
C ILE A 108 9.91 -7.48 -0.12
N ILE A 109 10.47 -7.87 -1.26
CA ILE A 109 11.70 -8.67 -1.33
C ILE A 109 12.86 -7.93 -0.67
N ASP A 110 13.03 -6.64 -0.92
CA ASP A 110 14.09 -5.85 -0.29
C ASP A 110 13.91 -5.76 1.24
N ILE A 111 12.68 -5.55 1.71
CA ILE A 111 12.36 -5.60 3.15
C ILE A 111 12.73 -6.97 3.73
N THR A 112 12.45 -8.08 3.05
CA THR A 112 12.78 -9.41 3.57
C THR A 112 14.27 -9.70 3.59
N LYS A 113 15.07 -9.13 2.68
CA LYS A 113 16.53 -9.17 2.74
C LYS A 113 17.07 -8.47 4.00
N GLU A 114 16.52 -7.28 4.32
CA GLU A 114 16.86 -6.58 5.55
C GLU A 114 16.45 -7.38 6.79
N PHE A 115 15.27 -8.00 6.78
CA PHE A 115 14.78 -8.86 7.86
C PHE A 115 15.69 -10.07 8.06
N SER A 116 16.16 -10.71 6.99
CA SER A 116 17.10 -11.84 7.06
C SER A 116 18.42 -11.41 7.66
N ALA A 117 18.95 -10.25 7.30
CA ALA A 117 20.18 -9.70 7.88
C ALA A 117 20.07 -9.43 9.40
N LEU A 118 18.87 -9.14 9.89
CA LEU A 118 18.55 -8.91 11.30
C LEU A 118 18.07 -10.19 12.03
N ASN A 119 18.07 -11.36 11.36
CA ASN A 119 17.52 -12.62 11.87
C ASN A 119 16.06 -12.52 12.35
N LEU A 120 15.24 -11.68 11.67
CA LEU A 120 13.82 -11.59 11.94
C LEU A 120 13.09 -12.83 11.39
N THR A 121 11.93 -13.10 11.97
CA THR A 121 11.17 -14.33 11.72
C THR A 121 10.01 -14.11 10.75
N ILE A 122 9.40 -15.21 10.28
CA ILE A 122 8.15 -15.16 9.49
C ILE A 122 7.05 -14.37 10.23
N THR A 123 6.97 -14.46 11.56
CA THR A 123 5.98 -13.72 12.35
C THR A 123 6.21 -12.22 12.33
N ASP A 124 7.45 -11.78 12.21
CA ASP A 124 7.77 -10.37 12.13
C ASP A 124 7.42 -9.81 10.74
N LEU A 125 7.65 -10.60 9.68
CA LEU A 125 7.20 -10.25 8.33
C LEU A 125 5.66 -10.18 8.27
N ILE A 126 4.95 -11.14 8.86
CA ILE A 126 3.49 -11.10 8.93
C ILE A 126 3.01 -9.81 9.61
N LYS A 127 3.58 -9.44 10.76
CA LYS A 127 3.25 -8.17 11.45
C LYS A 127 3.54 -6.95 10.58
N CYS A 128 4.65 -6.95 9.84
CA CYS A 128 4.96 -5.86 8.92
C CYS A 128 3.89 -5.72 7.83
N LEU A 129 3.49 -6.83 7.19
CA LEU A 129 2.41 -6.83 6.20
C LEU A 129 1.05 -6.44 6.80
N ASP A 130 0.75 -6.86 8.04
CA ASP A 130 -0.44 -6.42 8.78
C ASP A 130 -0.46 -4.90 8.96
N LEU A 131 0.67 -4.30 9.34
CA LEU A 131 0.78 -2.86 9.49
C LEU A 131 0.59 -2.11 8.16
N ILE A 132 1.11 -2.66 7.06
CA ILE A 132 0.92 -2.08 5.71
C ILE A 132 -0.57 -2.09 5.35
N VAL A 133 -1.27 -3.20 5.60
CA VAL A 133 -2.69 -3.35 5.28
C VAL A 133 -3.56 -2.48 6.20
N ASP A 134 -3.38 -2.58 7.52
CA ASP A 134 -4.24 -1.94 8.51
C ASP A 134 -4.08 -0.42 8.54
N LYS A 135 -2.85 0.08 8.41
CA LYS A 135 -2.57 1.51 8.38
C LYS A 135 -2.68 2.13 7.00
N LYS A 136 -3.05 1.33 5.98
CA LYS A 136 -3.06 1.77 4.58
C LYS A 136 -1.78 2.52 4.22
N ILE A 137 -0.64 1.99 4.67
CA ILE A 137 0.66 2.58 4.36
C ILE A 137 0.83 2.44 2.85
N GLU A 138 0.88 3.58 2.18
CA GLU A 138 1.21 3.63 0.76
C GLU A 138 2.68 3.22 0.60
N ILE A 139 2.92 2.07 0.02
CA ILE A 139 4.24 1.77 -0.50
C ILE A 139 4.45 2.74 -1.64
N LYS A 140 5.29 3.76 -1.43
CA LYS A 140 5.58 4.75 -2.47
C LYS A 140 6.25 4.05 -3.64
N VAL A 141 5.53 3.93 -4.71
CA VAL A 141 6.01 3.43 -5.98
C VAL A 141 6.54 4.64 -6.73
N ASN A 142 7.86 4.81 -6.77
CA ASN A 142 8.47 5.72 -7.73
C ASN A 142 8.58 4.91 -9.03
N ILE A 143 7.58 5.03 -9.87
CA ILE A 143 7.73 4.61 -11.25
C ILE A 143 8.67 5.66 -11.85
N ASP A 144 9.88 5.29 -12.23
CA ASP A 144 10.75 6.11 -13.08
C ASP A 144 10.12 6.15 -14.48
N GLU A 145 8.96 6.78 -14.57
CA GLU A 145 8.41 7.21 -15.85
C GLU A 145 9.40 8.23 -16.42
N ASP A 146 9.72 8.11 -17.68
CA ASP A 146 10.53 9.07 -18.44
C ASP A 146 10.09 10.49 -18.04
N ILE A 147 10.88 11.12 -17.18
CA ILE A 147 10.62 12.45 -16.57
C ILE A 147 10.34 13.49 -17.67
N ASN A 148 10.80 13.22 -18.90
CA ASN A 148 10.65 14.09 -20.05
C ASN A 148 9.25 14.11 -20.70
N ASN A 149 8.37 13.14 -20.41
CA ASN A 149 7.05 13.01 -21.02
C ASN A 149 5.91 12.79 -20.01
N SER A 150 6.14 12.98 -18.72
CA SER A 150 5.14 12.76 -17.70
C SER A 150 4.50 14.07 -17.21
N LEU A 151 3.20 14.02 -16.87
CA LEU A 151 2.47 15.08 -16.19
C LEU A 151 2.45 14.80 -14.69
N THR A 152 3.13 15.63 -13.90
CA THR A 152 3.14 15.50 -12.44
C THR A 152 1.98 16.30 -11.83
N ILE A 153 1.05 15.62 -11.17
CA ILE A 153 -0.01 16.27 -10.38
C ILE A 153 0.38 16.23 -8.91
N THR A 154 0.56 17.40 -8.32
CA THR A 154 1.00 17.52 -6.93
C THR A 154 0.35 18.72 -6.24
N ASN A 155 0.45 18.82 -4.92
CA ASN A 155 0.04 20.01 -4.19
C ASN A 155 1.28 20.88 -3.88
N ILE A 156 1.04 22.17 -3.57
CA ILE A 156 2.09 23.16 -3.32
C ILE A 156 3.03 22.71 -2.18
N HIS A 157 2.54 22.04 -1.16
CA HIS A 157 3.37 21.60 -0.05
C HIS A 157 4.33 20.47 -0.45
N LYS A 158 3.90 19.57 -1.33
CA LYS A 158 4.74 18.47 -1.83
C LYS A 158 5.71 18.93 -2.92
N SER A 159 5.42 20.03 -3.62
CA SER A 159 6.30 20.59 -4.64
C SER A 159 7.38 21.52 -4.10
N LYS A 160 7.40 21.77 -2.78
CA LYS A 160 8.40 22.64 -2.15
C LYS A 160 9.81 22.13 -2.42
N GLY A 161 10.63 22.97 -3.08
CA GLY A 161 12.01 22.64 -3.47
C GLY A 161 12.14 21.88 -4.81
N LEU A 162 11.05 21.65 -5.53
CA LEU A 162 11.06 21.09 -6.88
C LEU A 162 10.90 22.22 -7.91
N GLU A 163 11.62 22.11 -9.03
CA GLU A 163 11.56 23.04 -10.16
C GLU A 163 10.86 22.34 -11.34
N TYR A 164 9.94 23.05 -11.99
CA TYR A 164 9.22 22.57 -13.16
C TYR A 164 9.30 23.60 -14.29
N ASN A 165 9.54 23.14 -15.51
CA ASN A 165 9.60 24.02 -16.68
C ASN A 165 8.25 24.70 -16.97
N ILE A 166 7.14 23.99 -16.72
CA ILE A 166 5.77 24.47 -16.91
C ILE A 166 4.94 24.08 -15.69
N CYS A 167 4.31 25.06 -15.05
CA CYS A 167 3.38 24.82 -13.93
C CYS A 167 1.98 25.31 -14.31
N TYR A 168 0.98 24.44 -14.10
CA TYR A 168 -0.42 24.78 -14.27
C TYR A 168 -1.14 24.77 -12.92
N PHE A 169 -1.73 25.88 -12.52
CA PHE A 169 -2.49 26.04 -11.29
C PHE A 169 -3.98 26.17 -11.63
N PRO A 170 -4.75 25.08 -11.59
CA PRO A 170 -6.19 25.17 -11.79
C PRO A 170 -6.86 25.84 -10.59
N SER A 171 -7.97 26.53 -10.86
CA SER A 171 -8.85 27.09 -9.81
C SER A 171 -8.25 28.21 -8.93
N LEU A 172 -7.26 28.95 -9.41
CA LEU A 172 -6.77 30.15 -8.72
C LEU A 172 -7.85 31.22 -8.51
N THR A 173 -8.94 31.15 -9.29
CA THR A 173 -10.10 32.05 -9.18
C THR A 173 -11.20 31.53 -8.25
N SER A 174 -11.10 30.28 -7.76
CA SER A 174 -12.05 29.79 -6.75
C SER A 174 -11.76 30.50 -5.43
N GLY A 175 -12.56 31.53 -5.20
CA GLY A 175 -12.60 32.48 -4.13
C GLY A 175 -11.64 32.25 -2.97
N ALA A 176 -10.64 33.13 -2.85
CA ALA A 176 -10.15 33.41 -1.53
C ALA A 176 -11.38 33.60 -0.64
N ASN A 177 -11.53 32.72 0.36
CA ASN A 177 -12.58 32.87 1.36
C ASN A 177 -12.45 34.29 1.89
N ASN A 178 -13.31 35.18 1.43
CA ASN A 178 -13.49 36.53 1.96
C ASN A 178 -14.10 36.37 3.37
N ASN A 179 -13.39 35.72 4.27
CA ASN A 179 -13.63 35.91 5.68
C ASN A 179 -13.30 37.35 5.99
N LYS A 180 -14.33 38.15 5.99
CA LYS A 180 -14.36 39.58 6.31
C LYS A 180 -13.97 39.81 7.76
N SER A 181 -12.72 39.63 8.06
CA SER A 181 -12.08 40.30 9.20
C SER A 181 -10.59 40.40 8.90
N LYS A 182 -10.24 41.21 7.91
CA LYS A 182 -8.87 41.66 7.81
C LYS A 182 -8.65 42.63 8.96
N GLU A 183 -8.19 42.13 10.07
CA GLU A 183 -7.75 42.97 11.19
C GLU A 183 -6.58 43.87 10.77
N PHE A 184 -5.85 43.48 9.74
CA PHE A 184 -4.76 44.30 9.14
C PHE A 184 -4.46 43.84 7.70
N SER A 185 -3.93 44.73 6.88
CA SER A 185 -3.35 44.44 5.56
C SER A 185 -1.97 45.07 5.43
N PHE A 186 -1.14 44.56 4.54
CA PHE A 186 0.20 45.11 4.27
C PHE A 186 0.21 45.73 2.87
N SER A 187 0.80 46.91 2.79
CA SER A 187 1.07 47.61 1.54
C SER A 187 2.54 48.01 1.45
N GLU A 188 3.19 47.74 0.34
CA GLU A 188 4.59 48.18 0.13
C GLU A 188 4.77 49.69 0.27
N LYS A 189 3.77 50.46 -0.11
CA LYS A 189 3.83 51.93 -0.07
C LYS A 189 3.52 52.53 1.31
N TYR A 190 2.57 51.89 2.05
CA TYR A 190 2.03 52.46 3.29
C TYR A 190 2.31 51.60 4.53
N GLY A 191 2.97 50.47 4.38
CA GLY A 191 3.24 49.55 5.48
C GLY A 191 2.00 48.78 5.94
N ILE A 192 1.88 48.59 7.24
CA ILE A 192 0.73 47.87 7.84
C ILE A 192 -0.47 48.81 7.94
N ILE A 193 -1.57 48.42 7.33
CA ILE A 193 -2.85 49.13 7.32
C ILE A 193 -3.84 48.37 8.22
N CYS A 194 -4.29 49.03 9.29
CA CYS A 194 -5.28 48.48 10.21
C CYS A 194 -6.59 49.23 10.05
N PRO A 195 -7.75 48.59 10.13
CA PRO A 195 -9.02 49.28 10.18
C PRO A 195 -9.12 50.11 11.47
N TYR A 196 -9.53 51.33 11.36
CA TYR A 196 -9.79 52.17 12.53
C TYR A 196 -11.18 51.83 13.08
N ILE A 197 -11.22 51.51 14.37
CA ILE A 197 -12.47 51.19 15.07
C ILE A 197 -12.86 52.38 15.96
N LYS A 198 -13.96 52.99 15.65
CA LYS A 198 -14.56 54.03 16.52
C LYS A 198 -16.03 53.71 16.73
N ASP A 199 -16.47 53.69 17.96
CA ASP A 199 -17.89 53.45 18.34
C ASP A 199 -18.50 52.19 17.73
N LYS A 200 -17.77 51.09 17.65
CA LYS A 200 -18.14 49.80 16.97
C LYS A 200 -18.36 49.91 15.46
N ILE A 201 -17.97 50.99 14.84
CA ILE A 201 -18.01 51.15 13.38
C ILE A 201 -16.62 50.88 12.82
N TYR A 202 -16.53 49.97 11.86
CA TYR A 202 -15.29 49.67 11.13
C TYR A 202 -15.18 50.66 9.97
N LEU A 203 -14.21 51.51 10.01
CA LEU A 203 -13.84 52.39 8.89
C LEU A 203 -12.66 51.70 8.16
N ASN A 204 -12.91 51.24 6.94
CA ASN A 204 -11.81 50.77 6.09
C ASN A 204 -11.00 51.98 5.67
N SER A 205 -9.70 51.97 6.01
CA SER A 205 -8.75 52.92 5.39
C SER A 205 -8.63 52.55 3.90
N LEU A 206 -8.62 53.53 3.05
CA LEU A 206 -8.51 53.47 1.58
C LEU A 206 -7.30 52.62 1.12
#